data_47a34f61c5f6021572f0a34f01ec92c8
#
_entry.id   47a34f61c5f6021572f0a34f01ec92c8
#
_cell.length_a   1.000
_cell.length_b   1.000
_cell.length_c   1.000
_cell.angle_alpha   90.00
_cell.angle_beta   90.00
_cell.angle_gamma   90.00
#
_symmetry.space_group_name_H-M   'P 1'
#
loop_
_entity.id
_entity.type
_entity.pdbx_description
1 polymer ?
#
loop_
_entity_poly.entity_id
_entity_poly.type
_entity_poly.pdbx_seq_one_letter_code
_entity_poly.pdbx_strand_id
1 'polypeptide(L)'
;VGIVDINFGSVADYYEFKTKTLDSKNVAVVNIGEEKTEVSIFKKGILVDTENIEVGGKNIDRDICYIYDISRKKAKELKEKFALASKRNASTSWSEDVLTNSKENIKINQYEISEIICSRIKELLDLAKKQINLLTKLEISYIIFTGGTTEVNDFNLVVDEVFGREMERYHVNEIGCRSNKYSSSLGLIKYYHDKLAFRNKLAYTVDEDLQEELINIKKTNNNTVLGKIYGYFFND
;
A
#
# COMPACT_ATOMS: atom_id res chain seq x y z
N VAL A 1 3.99 24.27 -12.00
CA VAL A 1 3.56 22.87 -12.18
C VAL A 1 2.17 22.90 -12.82
N GLY A 2 2.01 22.25 -13.97
CA GLY A 2 0.72 22.15 -14.66
C GLY A 2 0.01 20.84 -14.30
N ILE A 3 -1.31 20.88 -14.13
CA ILE A 3 -2.14 19.69 -13.97
C ILE A 3 -2.44 19.15 -15.38
N VAL A 4 -2.00 17.91 -15.66
CA VAL A 4 -2.19 17.27 -16.98
C VAL A 4 -3.45 16.41 -17.02
N ASP A 5 -3.86 15.83 -15.89
CA ASP A 5 -5.07 15.01 -15.76
C ASP A 5 -5.52 14.88 -14.31
N ILE A 6 -6.76 14.45 -14.10
CA ILE A 6 -7.34 14.15 -12.80
C ILE A 6 -8.08 12.82 -12.91
N ASN A 7 -7.88 11.93 -11.95
CA ASN A 7 -8.55 10.64 -11.90
C ASN A 7 -8.95 10.25 -10.47
N PHE A 8 -9.87 9.30 -10.32
CA PHE A 8 -10.23 8.73 -9.03
C PHE A 8 -9.11 7.82 -8.51
N GLY A 9 -8.85 7.87 -7.19
CA GLY A 9 -7.86 7.01 -6.55
C GLY A 9 -8.14 5.54 -6.76
N SER A 10 -9.39 5.12 -6.64
CA SER A 10 -9.83 3.74 -6.89
C SER A 10 -9.53 3.24 -8.31
N VAL A 11 -9.71 4.11 -9.32
CA VAL A 11 -9.35 3.77 -10.71
C VAL A 11 -7.85 3.62 -10.85
N ALA A 12 -7.08 4.50 -10.21
CA ALA A 12 -5.63 4.40 -10.20
C ALA A 12 -5.16 3.10 -9.55
N ASP A 13 -5.69 2.76 -8.36
CA ASP A 13 -5.36 1.50 -7.69
C ASP A 13 -5.68 0.27 -8.55
N TYR A 14 -6.83 0.26 -9.22
CA TYR A 14 -7.16 -0.82 -10.15
C TYR A 14 -6.15 -0.90 -11.32
N TYR A 15 -5.75 0.24 -11.89
CA TYR A 15 -4.80 0.29 -13.00
C TYR A 15 -3.41 -0.24 -12.64
N GLU A 16 -2.99 -0.13 -11.40
CA GLU A 16 -1.71 -0.71 -10.95
C GLU A 16 -1.69 -2.23 -11.12
N PHE A 17 -2.81 -2.89 -10.80
CA PHE A 17 -2.95 -4.35 -10.82
C PHE A 17 -3.64 -4.89 -12.08
N LYS A 18 -4.03 -4.01 -12.99
CA LYS A 18 -4.81 -4.34 -14.18
C LYS A 18 -4.15 -5.42 -15.05
N THR A 19 -4.91 -6.45 -15.35
CA THR A 19 -4.56 -7.51 -16.30
C THR A 19 -5.76 -7.85 -17.18
N LYS A 20 -5.53 -8.53 -18.32
CA LYS A 20 -6.63 -9.02 -19.18
C LYS A 20 -7.58 -9.94 -18.44
N THR A 21 -7.07 -10.71 -17.47
CA THR A 21 -7.88 -11.61 -16.63
C THR A 21 -8.80 -10.81 -15.72
N LEU A 22 -8.26 -9.82 -14.99
CA LEU A 22 -9.05 -8.94 -14.12
C LEU A 22 -10.08 -8.13 -14.90
N ASP A 23 -9.74 -7.62 -16.10
CA ASP A 23 -10.66 -6.89 -16.97
C ASP A 23 -11.84 -7.74 -17.47
N SER A 24 -11.80 -9.07 -17.34
CA SER A 24 -12.91 -9.97 -17.69
C SER A 24 -13.83 -10.31 -16.52
N LYS A 25 -13.49 -9.93 -15.31
CA LYS A 25 -14.10 -10.37 -14.05
C LYS A 25 -14.73 -9.22 -13.25
N ASN A 26 -15.46 -9.60 -12.19
CA ASN A 26 -15.89 -8.66 -11.17
C ASN A 26 -14.83 -8.65 -10.05
N VAL A 27 -14.31 -7.48 -9.75
CA VAL A 27 -13.19 -7.30 -8.83
C VAL A 27 -13.57 -6.27 -7.77
N ALA A 28 -13.25 -6.54 -6.53
CA ALA A 28 -13.26 -5.55 -5.47
C ALA A 28 -11.82 -5.07 -5.21
N VAL A 29 -11.63 -3.77 -5.07
CA VAL A 29 -10.37 -3.16 -4.63
C VAL A 29 -10.59 -2.55 -3.26
N VAL A 30 -9.77 -2.92 -2.30
CA VAL A 30 -9.82 -2.44 -0.91
C VAL A 30 -8.49 -1.75 -0.61
N ASN A 31 -8.51 -0.42 -0.61
CA ASN A 31 -7.34 0.40 -0.26
C ASN A 31 -7.42 0.79 1.22
N ILE A 32 -6.55 0.20 2.04
CA ILE A 32 -6.46 0.48 3.48
C ILE A 32 -5.37 1.53 3.71
N GLY A 33 -5.79 2.78 3.68
CA GLY A 33 -4.93 3.94 3.92
C GLY A 33 -4.65 4.20 5.40
N GLU A 34 -4.07 5.37 5.69
CA GLU A 34 -3.84 5.82 7.06
C GLU A 34 -5.14 6.30 7.74
N GLU A 35 -5.93 7.14 7.05
CA GLU A 35 -7.13 7.78 7.62
C GLU A 35 -8.41 6.97 7.34
N LYS A 36 -8.51 6.37 6.16
CA LYS A 36 -9.70 5.69 5.68
C LYS A 36 -9.39 4.42 4.91
N THR A 37 -10.41 3.59 4.76
CA THR A 37 -10.42 2.43 3.88
C THR A 37 -11.41 2.68 2.75
N GLU A 38 -10.94 2.65 1.50
CA GLU A 38 -11.78 2.78 0.31
C GLU A 38 -12.09 1.40 -0.26
N VAL A 39 -13.37 1.14 -0.51
CA VAL A 39 -13.86 -0.10 -1.11
C VAL A 39 -14.50 0.22 -2.45
N SER A 40 -13.99 -0.37 -3.53
CA SER A 40 -14.42 -0.07 -4.89
C SER A 40 -14.75 -1.35 -5.64
N ILE A 41 -15.85 -1.33 -6.41
CA ILE A 41 -16.32 -2.47 -7.19
C ILE A 41 -16.10 -2.19 -8.67
N PHE A 42 -15.40 -3.11 -9.32
CA PHE A 42 -15.18 -3.10 -10.76
C PHE A 42 -15.90 -4.26 -11.43
N LYS A 43 -16.59 -3.96 -12.51
CA LYS A 43 -17.23 -4.95 -13.39
C LYS A 43 -16.58 -4.88 -14.76
N LYS A 44 -15.85 -5.93 -15.13
CA LYS A 44 -15.14 -5.99 -16.42
C LYS A 44 -14.26 -4.76 -16.67
N GLY A 45 -13.46 -4.39 -15.68
CA GLY A 45 -12.53 -3.26 -15.76
C GLY A 45 -13.15 -1.87 -15.61
N ILE A 46 -14.46 -1.75 -15.41
CA ILE A 46 -15.18 -0.49 -15.25
C ILE A 46 -15.57 -0.31 -13.79
N LEU A 47 -15.21 0.82 -13.19
CA LEU A 47 -15.65 1.21 -11.85
C LEU A 47 -17.19 1.34 -11.83
N VAL A 48 -17.84 0.57 -10.98
CA VAL A 48 -19.31 0.57 -10.82
C VAL A 48 -19.72 1.40 -9.62
N ASP A 49 -19.03 1.19 -8.50
CA ASP A 49 -19.36 1.85 -7.23
C ASP A 49 -18.12 1.94 -6.34
N THR A 50 -18.12 2.92 -5.43
CA THR A 50 -17.05 3.10 -4.45
C THR A 50 -17.59 3.76 -3.20
N GLU A 51 -17.06 3.36 -2.04
CA GLU A 51 -17.45 3.90 -0.74
C GLU A 51 -16.23 3.99 0.19
N ASN A 52 -16.26 4.96 1.09
CA ASN A 52 -15.22 5.18 2.10
C ASN A 52 -15.70 4.74 3.48
N ILE A 53 -14.86 4.02 4.17
CA ILE A 53 -14.99 3.69 5.59
C ILE A 53 -14.01 4.59 6.32
N GLU A 54 -14.47 5.45 7.23
CA GLU A 54 -13.67 6.44 7.97
C GLU A 54 -12.81 5.78 9.08
N VAL A 55 -12.22 4.63 8.76
CA VAL A 55 -11.31 3.86 9.61
C VAL A 55 -10.13 3.40 8.78
N GLY A 56 -8.91 3.57 9.30
CA GLY A 56 -7.66 3.20 8.62
C GLY A 56 -6.53 2.89 9.61
N GLY A 57 -5.30 2.85 9.13
CA GLY A 57 -4.12 2.52 9.91
C GLY A 57 -3.87 3.42 11.14
N LYS A 58 -4.34 4.67 11.11
CA LYS A 58 -4.28 5.61 12.23
C LYS A 58 -5.12 5.19 13.44
N ASN A 59 -6.13 4.35 13.22
CA ASN A 59 -6.91 3.80 14.32
C ASN A 59 -6.09 2.82 15.14
N ILE A 60 -5.17 2.07 14.51
CA ILE A 60 -4.19 1.23 15.23
C ILE A 60 -3.31 2.10 16.14
N ASP A 61 -2.82 3.24 15.63
CA ASP A 61 -2.01 4.16 16.44
C ASP A 61 -2.79 4.72 17.62
N ARG A 62 -4.09 5.01 17.44
CA ARG A 62 -4.99 5.49 18.51
C ARG A 62 -5.21 4.42 19.58
N ASP A 63 -5.39 3.16 19.18
CA ASP A 63 -5.57 2.05 20.11
C ASP A 63 -4.32 1.86 20.98
N ILE A 64 -3.14 1.82 20.35
CA ILE A 64 -1.85 1.70 21.05
C ILE A 64 -1.64 2.90 22.00
N CYS A 65 -1.91 4.11 21.53
CA CYS A 65 -1.83 5.35 22.30
C CYS A 65 -2.73 5.30 23.55
N TYR A 66 -3.96 4.83 23.39
CA TYR A 66 -4.94 4.75 24.47
C TYR A 66 -4.61 3.68 25.50
N ILE A 67 -4.22 2.48 25.03
CA ILE A 67 -3.95 1.33 25.91
C ILE A 67 -2.73 1.57 26.80
N TYR A 68 -1.68 2.22 26.26
CA TYR A 68 -0.42 2.40 26.96
C TYR A 68 -0.20 3.81 27.51
N ASP A 69 -1.18 4.71 27.38
CA ASP A 69 -1.06 6.12 27.78
C ASP A 69 0.24 6.77 27.24
N ILE A 70 0.48 6.63 25.93
CA ILE A 70 1.66 7.19 25.25
C ILE A 70 1.28 8.18 24.16
N SER A 71 2.24 8.98 23.69
CA SER A 71 2.00 9.91 22.58
C SER A 71 1.70 9.19 21.28
N ARG A 72 0.89 9.80 20.38
CA ARG A 72 0.60 9.25 19.05
C ARG A 72 1.86 8.98 18.22
N LYS A 73 2.85 9.85 18.34
CA LYS A 73 4.13 9.66 17.67
C LYS A 73 4.80 8.36 18.13
N LYS A 74 4.83 8.13 19.43
CA LYS A 74 5.42 6.91 20.00
C LYS A 74 4.61 5.66 19.65
N ALA A 75 3.29 5.75 19.66
CA ALA A 75 2.41 4.66 19.22
C ALA A 75 2.67 4.27 17.75
N LYS A 76 2.81 5.25 16.86
CA LYS A 76 3.16 5.03 15.45
C LYS A 76 4.54 4.37 15.30
N GLU A 77 5.55 4.85 16.03
CA GLU A 77 6.89 4.25 16.05
C GLU A 77 6.85 2.77 16.48
N LEU A 78 6.10 2.45 17.54
CA LEU A 78 5.93 1.06 18.01
C LEU A 78 5.22 0.19 16.98
N LYS A 79 4.13 0.69 16.37
CA LYS A 79 3.43 -0.01 15.29
C LYS A 79 4.37 -0.33 14.14
N GLU A 80 5.14 0.65 13.67
CA GLU A 80 6.08 0.48 12.56
C GLU A 80 7.25 -0.45 12.93
N LYS A 81 7.77 -0.35 14.16
CA LYS A 81 8.87 -1.17 14.65
C LYS A 81 8.47 -2.65 14.78
N PHE A 82 7.33 -2.92 15.37
CA PHE A 82 6.88 -4.28 15.62
C PHE A 82 6.07 -4.87 14.45
N ALA A 83 5.39 -4.06 13.67
CA ALA A 83 4.77 -4.27 12.35
C ALA A 83 4.34 -5.72 12.03
N LEU A 84 3.62 -6.40 12.93
CA LEU A 84 3.22 -7.80 12.79
C LEU A 84 1.72 -7.97 13.10
N ALA A 85 0.96 -8.51 12.15
CA ALA A 85 -0.49 -8.74 12.28
C ALA A 85 -0.85 -10.10 12.89
N SER A 86 0.13 -10.96 13.15
CA SER A 86 -0.09 -12.30 13.72
C SER A 86 0.55 -12.43 15.09
N LYS A 87 -0.28 -12.51 16.14
CA LYS A 87 0.21 -12.75 17.49
C LYS A 87 0.90 -14.12 17.66
N ARG A 88 0.60 -15.10 16.78
CA ARG A 88 1.23 -16.43 16.83
C ARG A 88 2.73 -16.38 16.49
N ASN A 89 3.12 -15.45 15.64
CA ASN A 89 4.50 -15.27 15.19
C ASN A 89 5.24 -14.18 15.99
N ALA A 90 4.56 -13.54 16.93
CA ALA A 90 5.09 -12.43 17.70
C ALA A 90 5.96 -12.89 18.87
N SER A 91 7.05 -12.15 19.11
CA SER A 91 7.98 -12.41 20.21
C SER A 91 7.59 -11.66 21.48
N THR A 92 7.59 -12.36 22.62
CA THR A 92 7.47 -11.73 23.94
C THR A 92 8.80 -11.19 24.46
N SER A 93 9.93 -11.66 23.91
CA SER A 93 11.27 -11.21 24.30
C SER A 93 11.71 -9.93 23.60
N TRP A 94 11.16 -9.64 22.41
CA TRP A 94 11.43 -8.40 21.68
C TRP A 94 10.56 -7.27 22.22
N SER A 95 11.15 -6.41 23.04
CA SER A 95 10.45 -5.37 23.80
C SER A 95 11.16 -4.03 23.73
N GLU A 96 10.47 -2.98 24.14
CA GLU A 96 10.96 -1.62 24.26
C GLU A 96 10.49 -0.99 25.58
N ASP A 97 11.39 -0.27 26.24
CA ASP A 97 11.05 0.54 27.40
C ASP A 97 10.50 1.88 26.93
N VAL A 98 9.32 2.24 27.38
CA VAL A 98 8.57 3.40 26.92
C VAL A 98 8.14 4.24 28.13
N LEU A 99 8.33 5.55 28.02
CA LEU A 99 7.82 6.49 29.02
C LEU A 99 6.38 6.86 28.66
N THR A 100 5.44 6.65 29.58
CA THR A 100 4.03 7.05 29.45
C THR A 100 3.87 8.56 29.61
N ASN A 101 2.69 9.07 29.25
CA ASN A 101 2.33 10.47 29.50
C ASN A 101 2.29 10.77 31.02
N SER A 102 1.97 9.77 31.84
CA SER A 102 1.98 9.81 33.32
C SER A 102 3.39 9.71 33.91
N LYS A 103 4.46 9.69 33.06
CA LYS A 103 5.88 9.59 33.44
C LYS A 103 6.27 8.26 34.12
N GLU A 104 5.54 7.20 33.84
CA GLU A 104 5.89 5.84 34.26
C GLU A 104 6.70 5.14 33.15
N ASN A 105 7.71 4.37 33.53
CA ASN A 105 8.42 3.51 32.59
C ASN A 105 7.70 2.16 32.49
N ILE A 106 7.24 1.82 31.31
CA ILE A 106 6.62 0.53 31.02
C ILE A 106 7.40 -0.21 29.95
N LYS A 107 7.36 -1.53 29.99
CA LYS A 107 7.98 -2.37 28.97
C LYS A 107 6.89 -2.95 28.09
N ILE A 108 6.95 -2.64 26.79
CA ILE A 108 5.99 -3.10 25.79
C ILE A 108 6.71 -4.08 24.87
N ASN A 109 6.12 -5.24 24.61
CA ASN A 109 6.70 -6.24 23.73
C ASN A 109 5.94 -6.37 22.40
N GLN A 110 6.56 -7.07 21.44
CA GLN A 110 5.98 -7.27 20.12
C GLN A 110 4.64 -8.01 20.16
N TYR A 111 4.50 -9.01 21.06
CA TYR A 111 3.27 -9.81 21.16
C TYR A 111 2.06 -8.92 21.48
N GLU A 112 2.20 -8.04 22.47
CA GLU A 112 1.13 -7.12 22.90
C GLU A 112 0.72 -6.16 21.79
N ILE A 113 1.69 -5.57 21.09
CA ILE A 113 1.42 -4.68 19.95
C ILE A 113 0.79 -5.45 18.79
N SER A 114 1.25 -6.67 18.50
CA SER A 114 0.70 -7.52 17.44
C SER A 114 -0.73 -7.94 17.72
N GLU A 115 -1.12 -8.11 18.97
CA GLU A 115 -2.50 -8.39 19.35
C GLU A 115 -3.43 -7.22 19.00
N ILE A 116 -3.00 -6.00 19.30
CA ILE A 116 -3.75 -4.77 18.95
C ILE A 116 -3.84 -4.62 17.42
N ILE A 117 -2.70 -4.76 16.72
CA ILE A 117 -2.65 -4.67 15.25
C ILE A 117 -3.58 -5.71 14.61
N CYS A 118 -3.48 -6.97 15.02
CA CYS A 118 -4.29 -8.07 14.50
C CYS A 118 -5.79 -7.80 14.68
N SER A 119 -6.20 -7.39 15.88
CA SER A 119 -7.59 -7.11 16.21
C SER A 119 -8.16 -5.98 15.36
N ARG A 120 -7.40 -4.90 15.17
CA ARG A 120 -7.85 -3.76 14.35
C ARG A 120 -7.86 -4.09 12.86
N ILE A 121 -6.87 -4.80 12.34
CA ILE A 121 -6.85 -5.25 10.94
C ILE A 121 -8.03 -6.17 10.67
N LYS A 122 -8.35 -7.09 11.57
CA LYS A 122 -9.51 -7.98 11.44
C LYS A 122 -10.81 -7.18 11.36
N GLU A 123 -11.01 -6.20 12.23
CA GLU A 123 -12.18 -5.32 12.18
C GLU A 123 -12.25 -4.55 10.85
N LEU A 124 -11.13 -3.98 10.36
CA LEU A 124 -11.08 -3.29 9.08
C LEU A 124 -11.48 -4.21 7.92
N LEU A 125 -11.00 -5.46 7.92
CA LEU A 125 -11.33 -6.45 6.91
C LEU A 125 -12.80 -6.90 6.98
N ASP A 126 -13.35 -7.06 8.18
CA ASP A 126 -14.78 -7.38 8.39
C ASP A 126 -15.67 -6.24 7.89
N LEU A 127 -15.30 -4.99 8.17
CA LEU A 127 -15.99 -3.80 7.65
C LEU A 127 -15.91 -3.73 6.12
N ALA A 128 -14.72 -3.98 5.54
CA ALA A 128 -14.56 -4.01 4.08
C ALA A 128 -15.40 -5.12 3.44
N LYS A 129 -15.43 -6.32 4.03
CA LYS A 129 -16.28 -7.44 3.58
C LYS A 129 -17.77 -7.08 3.61
N LYS A 130 -18.21 -6.46 4.69
CA LYS A 130 -19.59 -5.97 4.81
C LYS A 130 -19.90 -4.93 3.73
N GLN A 131 -18.97 -3.99 3.49
CA GLN A 131 -19.14 -2.93 2.50
C GLN A 131 -19.19 -3.50 1.08
N ILE A 132 -18.34 -4.46 0.71
CA ILE A 132 -18.42 -5.17 -0.57
C ILE A 132 -19.82 -5.75 -0.79
N ASN A 133 -20.39 -6.43 0.22
CA ASN A 133 -21.72 -7.04 0.14
C ASN A 133 -22.86 -6.02 0.06
N LEU A 134 -22.64 -4.79 0.54
CA LEU A 134 -23.61 -3.67 0.41
C LEU A 134 -23.56 -3.05 -0.98
N LEU A 135 -22.35 -2.83 -1.53
CA LEU A 135 -22.14 -2.19 -2.83
C LEU A 135 -22.57 -3.07 -4.00
N THR A 136 -22.51 -4.41 -3.87
CA THR A 136 -22.86 -5.29 -4.97
C THR A 136 -23.50 -6.60 -4.53
N LYS A 137 -24.38 -7.12 -5.39
CA LYS A 137 -24.91 -8.49 -5.30
C LYS A 137 -24.23 -9.41 -6.33
N LEU A 138 -23.30 -8.89 -7.12
CA LEU A 138 -22.52 -9.68 -8.06
C LEU A 138 -21.54 -10.56 -7.29
N GLU A 139 -21.29 -11.75 -7.81
CA GLU A 139 -20.20 -12.59 -7.33
C GLU A 139 -18.87 -11.91 -7.64
N ILE A 140 -18.06 -11.68 -6.62
CA ILE A 140 -16.72 -11.11 -6.73
C ILE A 140 -15.73 -12.23 -6.94
N SER A 141 -15.04 -12.20 -8.08
CA SER A 141 -14.05 -13.23 -8.43
C SER A 141 -12.69 -12.97 -7.77
N TYR A 142 -12.33 -11.69 -7.57
CA TYR A 142 -11.05 -11.30 -6.99
C TYR A 142 -11.23 -10.11 -6.04
N ILE A 143 -10.47 -10.12 -4.94
CA ILE A 143 -10.36 -8.96 -4.05
C ILE A 143 -8.88 -8.56 -4.00
N ILE A 144 -8.60 -7.31 -4.33
CA ILE A 144 -7.27 -6.71 -4.29
C ILE A 144 -7.17 -5.85 -3.04
N PHE A 145 -6.19 -6.16 -2.17
CA PHE A 145 -5.88 -5.36 -1.00
C PHE A 145 -4.65 -4.51 -1.28
N THR A 146 -4.77 -3.21 -1.07
CA THR A 146 -3.69 -2.24 -1.27
C THR A 146 -3.70 -1.15 -0.20
N GLY A 147 -2.76 -0.20 -0.29
CA GLY A 147 -2.58 0.84 0.71
C GLY A 147 -1.54 0.51 1.76
N GLY A 148 -1.01 1.52 2.43
CA GLY A 148 0.12 1.38 3.35
C GLY A 148 -0.11 0.45 4.55
N THR A 149 -1.35 0.31 5.01
CA THR A 149 -1.68 -0.57 6.14
C THR A 149 -1.54 -2.06 5.79
N THR A 150 -1.61 -2.43 4.50
CA THR A 150 -1.43 -3.82 4.05
C THR A 150 0.02 -4.30 4.11
N GLU A 151 0.98 -3.39 4.34
CA GLU A 151 2.42 -3.69 4.44
C GLU A 151 2.83 -4.28 5.80
N VAL A 152 1.91 -4.38 6.74
CA VAL A 152 2.17 -5.04 8.02
C VAL A 152 2.46 -6.53 7.78
N ASN A 153 3.56 -7.03 8.34
CA ASN A 153 3.91 -8.44 8.21
C ASN A 153 2.76 -9.33 8.68
N ASP A 154 2.57 -10.46 8.02
CA ASP A 154 1.48 -11.41 8.30
C ASP A 154 0.06 -10.86 8.06
N PHE A 155 -0.09 -9.69 7.41
CA PHE A 155 -1.40 -9.16 6.99
C PHE A 155 -2.23 -10.22 6.28
N ASN A 156 -1.58 -10.99 5.41
CA ASN A 156 -2.21 -12.05 4.64
C ASN A 156 -2.86 -13.15 5.50
N LEU A 157 -2.32 -13.45 6.69
CA LEU A 157 -2.92 -14.44 7.58
C LEU A 157 -4.28 -13.97 8.11
N VAL A 158 -4.42 -12.67 8.34
CA VAL A 158 -5.71 -12.09 8.76
C VAL A 158 -6.70 -12.03 7.59
N VAL A 159 -6.22 -11.74 6.38
CA VAL A 159 -7.06 -11.84 5.15
C VAL A 159 -7.59 -13.26 4.98
N ASP A 160 -6.75 -14.29 5.12
CA ASP A 160 -7.16 -15.69 5.03
C ASP A 160 -8.21 -16.08 6.10
N GLU A 161 -8.11 -15.50 7.29
CA GLU A 161 -9.09 -15.75 8.35
C GLU A 161 -10.46 -15.14 8.02
N VAL A 162 -10.50 -13.93 7.45
CA VAL A 162 -11.73 -13.19 7.17
C VAL A 162 -12.37 -13.59 5.84
N PHE A 163 -11.57 -13.74 4.78
CA PHE A 163 -12.05 -13.97 3.41
C PHE A 163 -11.88 -15.40 2.91
N GLY A 164 -11.03 -16.21 3.56
CA GLY A 164 -10.66 -17.55 3.12
C GLY A 164 -9.36 -17.58 2.31
N ARG A 165 -8.81 -18.79 2.13
CA ARG A 165 -7.45 -18.98 1.54
C ARG A 165 -7.40 -18.93 0.01
N GLU A 166 -8.54 -18.87 -0.65
CA GLU A 166 -8.63 -18.93 -2.12
C GLU A 166 -8.47 -17.56 -2.80
N MET A 167 -8.21 -16.51 -2.02
CA MET A 167 -8.09 -15.16 -2.56
C MET A 167 -6.71 -14.92 -3.19
N GLU A 168 -6.69 -14.50 -4.46
CA GLU A 168 -5.46 -14.05 -5.10
C GLU A 168 -4.96 -12.74 -4.47
N ARG A 169 -3.64 -12.67 -4.32
CA ARG A 169 -2.95 -11.56 -3.66
C ARG A 169 -2.12 -10.80 -4.66
N TYR A 170 -2.32 -9.51 -4.66
CA TYR A 170 -1.61 -8.59 -5.52
C TYR A 170 -0.70 -7.71 -4.68
N HIS A 171 0.53 -7.55 -5.14
CA HIS A 171 1.53 -6.68 -4.51
C HIS A 171 2.24 -5.88 -5.59
N VAL A 172 2.55 -4.62 -5.29
CA VAL A 172 3.32 -3.76 -6.17
C VAL A 172 4.74 -4.30 -6.31
N ASN A 173 5.18 -4.57 -7.56
CA ASN A 173 6.48 -5.17 -7.86
C ASN A 173 7.43 -4.23 -8.61
N GLU A 174 7.06 -2.97 -8.79
CA GLU A 174 7.87 -2.02 -9.55
C GLU A 174 9.21 -1.72 -8.84
N ILE A 175 10.29 -1.71 -9.60
CA ILE A 175 11.63 -1.45 -9.05
C ILE A 175 11.67 -0.06 -8.41
N GLY A 176 12.13 0.01 -7.16
CA GLY A 176 12.20 1.25 -6.38
C GLY A 176 10.90 1.65 -5.67
N CYS A 177 9.77 1.03 -6.00
CA CYS A 177 8.45 1.34 -5.44
C CYS A 177 7.70 0.09 -4.95
N ARG A 178 8.40 -0.92 -4.44
CA ARG A 178 7.83 -2.20 -4.00
C ARG A 178 7.05 -2.07 -2.70
N SER A 179 5.99 -1.27 -2.71
CA SER A 179 5.10 -1.14 -1.56
C SER A 179 3.71 -0.70 -2.03
N ASN A 180 2.70 -1.33 -1.50
CA ASN A 180 1.30 -1.03 -1.81
C ASN A 180 0.89 0.42 -1.46
N LYS A 181 1.66 1.13 -0.63
CA LYS A 181 1.44 2.56 -0.37
C LYS A 181 1.61 3.44 -1.62
N TYR A 182 2.27 2.93 -2.68
CA TYR A 182 2.48 3.64 -3.93
C TYR A 182 1.51 3.23 -5.04
N SER A 183 0.58 2.28 -4.80
CA SER A 183 -0.33 1.75 -5.82
C SER A 183 -1.07 2.83 -6.59
N SER A 184 -1.70 3.77 -5.91
CA SER A 184 -2.44 4.87 -6.56
C SER A 184 -1.52 5.74 -7.43
N SER A 185 -0.31 6.05 -6.97
CA SER A 185 0.64 6.87 -7.73
C SER A 185 1.13 6.16 -8.99
N LEU A 186 1.49 4.87 -8.87
CA LEU A 186 1.92 4.05 -10.00
C LEU A 186 0.77 3.82 -10.98
N GLY A 187 -0.41 3.54 -10.47
CA GLY A 187 -1.61 3.36 -11.29
C GLY A 187 -2.01 4.62 -12.07
N LEU A 188 -1.83 5.83 -11.49
CA LEU A 188 -2.02 7.10 -12.21
C LEU A 188 -1.06 7.23 -13.39
N ILE A 189 0.20 6.85 -13.20
CA ILE A 189 1.22 6.88 -14.26
C ILE A 189 0.84 5.89 -15.38
N LYS A 190 0.49 4.65 -15.02
CA LYS A 190 0.06 3.61 -15.97
C LYS A 190 -1.21 4.04 -16.74
N TYR A 191 -2.21 4.56 -16.01
CA TYR A 191 -3.43 5.07 -16.61
C TYR A 191 -3.15 6.18 -17.62
N TYR A 192 -2.32 7.15 -17.25
CA TYR A 192 -2.00 8.28 -18.13
C TYR A 192 -1.20 7.84 -19.35
N HIS A 193 -0.25 6.93 -19.20
CA HIS A 193 0.49 6.32 -20.29
C HIS A 193 -0.46 5.63 -21.29
N ASP A 194 -1.37 4.79 -20.82
CA ASP A 194 -2.35 4.11 -21.67
C ASP A 194 -3.27 5.09 -22.39
N LYS A 195 -3.69 6.17 -21.71
CA LYS A 195 -4.50 7.23 -22.30
C LYS A 195 -3.78 7.96 -23.43
N LEU A 196 -2.46 8.21 -23.29
CA LEU A 196 -1.65 8.81 -24.34
C LEU A 196 -1.46 7.85 -25.52
N ALA A 197 -1.15 6.59 -25.25
CA ALA A 197 -1.02 5.54 -26.26
C ALA A 197 -2.30 5.39 -27.09
N PHE A 198 -3.48 5.38 -26.44
CA PHE A 198 -4.78 5.35 -27.12
C PHE A 198 -5.01 6.56 -28.04
N ARG A 199 -4.45 7.73 -27.70
CA ARG A 199 -4.51 8.95 -28.50
C ARG A 199 -3.38 9.07 -29.54
N ASN A 200 -2.58 8.03 -29.72
CA ASN A 200 -1.36 8.04 -30.56
C ASN A 200 -0.39 9.17 -30.19
N LYS A 201 -0.30 9.50 -28.89
CA LYS A 201 0.66 10.47 -28.35
C LYS A 201 1.78 9.73 -27.62
N LEU A 202 2.99 10.22 -27.76
CA LEU A 202 4.13 9.72 -26.99
C LEU A 202 4.06 10.25 -25.55
N ALA A 203 4.37 9.40 -24.58
CA ALA A 203 4.55 9.79 -23.20
C ALA A 203 6.05 10.08 -22.99
N TYR A 204 6.39 11.36 -22.87
CA TYR A 204 7.73 11.74 -22.42
C TYR A 204 7.71 11.91 -20.89
N THR A 205 8.58 11.20 -20.21
CA THR A 205 8.74 11.31 -18.76
C THR A 205 9.74 12.41 -18.39
N VAL A 206 10.59 12.80 -19.35
CA VAL A 206 11.63 13.83 -19.22
C VAL A 206 11.64 14.62 -20.52
N ASP A 207 11.74 15.95 -20.48
CA ASP A 207 11.92 16.73 -21.71
C ASP A 207 13.32 16.48 -22.31
N GLU A 208 13.51 16.83 -23.57
CA GLU A 208 14.75 16.53 -24.31
C GLU A 208 15.96 17.22 -23.65
N ASP A 209 15.81 18.43 -23.13
CA ASP A 209 16.89 19.18 -22.49
C ASP A 209 17.33 18.51 -21.20
N LEU A 210 16.38 18.06 -20.37
CA LEU A 210 16.64 17.32 -19.12
C LEU A 210 17.23 15.93 -19.40
N GLN A 211 16.84 15.30 -20.50
CA GLN A 211 17.41 14.03 -20.93
C GLN A 211 18.87 14.18 -21.35
N GLU A 212 19.22 15.23 -22.11
CA GLU A 212 20.60 15.55 -22.49
C GLU A 212 21.45 15.90 -21.27
N GLU A 213 20.93 16.64 -20.29
CA GLU A 213 21.61 16.96 -19.05
C GLU A 213 21.92 15.68 -18.24
N LEU A 214 20.97 14.77 -18.10
CA LEU A 214 21.14 13.49 -17.42
C LEU A 214 22.18 12.59 -18.13
N ILE A 215 22.21 12.58 -19.46
CA ILE A 215 23.18 11.84 -20.26
C ILE A 215 24.59 12.46 -20.10
N ASN A 216 24.71 13.79 -20.10
CA ASN A 216 25.97 14.47 -19.94
C ASN A 216 26.56 14.32 -18.52
N ILE A 217 25.74 14.28 -17.47
CA ILE A 217 26.16 13.95 -16.09
C ILE A 217 26.79 12.53 -16.05
N LYS A 218 26.25 11.57 -16.78
CA LYS A 218 26.83 10.22 -16.87
C LYS A 218 28.22 10.21 -17.50
N LYS A 219 28.50 11.10 -18.45
CA LYS A 219 29.81 11.19 -19.12
C LYS A 219 30.91 11.82 -18.24
N THR A 220 30.56 12.64 -17.29
CA THR A 220 31.52 13.37 -16.43
C THR A 220 31.97 12.60 -15.17
N ASN A 221 31.28 11.51 -14.80
CA ASN A 221 31.52 10.81 -13.52
C ASN A 221 32.29 9.48 -13.63
N ASN A 222 33.04 9.23 -14.72
CA ASN A 222 33.86 8.03 -14.86
C ASN A 222 35.05 7.93 -13.87
N ASN A 223 35.28 8.94 -13.05
CA ASN A 223 36.37 8.99 -12.07
C ASN A 223 35.98 8.54 -10.66
N THR A 224 34.72 8.25 -10.38
CA THR A 224 34.29 7.68 -9.11
C THR A 224 34.36 6.15 -9.15
N VAL A 225 34.61 5.52 -7.98
CA VAL A 225 34.67 4.05 -7.85
C VAL A 225 33.39 3.41 -8.38
N LEU A 226 32.22 4.01 -8.13
CA LEU A 226 30.91 3.59 -8.66
C LEU A 226 30.82 3.76 -10.18
N GLY A 227 31.35 4.83 -10.75
CA GLY A 227 31.40 5.06 -12.19
C GLY A 227 32.26 4.03 -12.93
N LYS A 228 33.38 3.61 -12.32
CA LYS A 228 34.23 2.55 -12.85
C LYS A 228 33.57 1.17 -12.80
N ILE A 229 32.84 0.86 -11.73
CA ILE A 229 32.07 -0.38 -11.58
C ILE A 229 30.91 -0.40 -12.59
N TYR A 230 30.20 0.69 -12.77
CA TYR A 230 29.09 0.80 -13.73
C TYR A 230 29.61 0.68 -15.18
N GLY A 231 30.72 1.33 -15.51
CA GLY A 231 31.36 1.22 -16.83
C GLY A 231 31.84 -0.18 -17.17
N TYR A 232 32.24 -0.97 -16.17
CA TYR A 232 32.65 -2.35 -16.35
C TYR A 232 31.49 -3.31 -16.68
N PHE A 233 30.29 -3.04 -16.19
CA PHE A 233 29.13 -3.92 -16.36
C PHE A 233 28.19 -3.50 -17.51
N PHE A 234 28.26 -2.26 -18.00
CA PHE A 234 27.25 -1.70 -18.90
C PHE A 234 27.83 -0.97 -20.14
N ASN A 235 29.14 -0.99 -20.38
CA ASN A 235 29.75 -0.55 -21.63
C ASN A 235 30.25 -1.78 -22.40
N ASP A 236 29.36 -2.31 -23.23
CA ASP A 236 29.73 -3.02 -24.46
C ASP A 236 29.45 -2.13 -25.66
#